data_2e74fc1a71bd02c29cb3ca2c6e88fc0e
#
_entry.id   2e74fc1a71bd02c29cb3ca2c6e88fc0e
#
_cell.length_a   1.000
_cell.length_b   1.000
_cell.length_c   1.000
_cell.angle_alpha   90.00
_cell.angle_beta   90.00
_cell.angle_gamma   90.00
#
_symmetry.space_group_name_H-M   'P 1'
#
loop_
_entity.id
_entity.type
_entity.pdbx_description
1 polymer ?
#
loop_
_entity_poly.entity_id
_entity_poly.type
_entity_poly.pdbx_seq_one_letter_code
_entity_poly.pdbx_strand_id
1 'polypeptide(L)'
;MPRPRTPLAKARLTGEAAKRPERFRDRANPATKGKPVGDPPAYMDREAKAVWRELARKLGWLEVEDRLALESAALAAGQVRTLHKAGEVVTGALLSAMNVALGKLGASPADRSKVHVTDDDEADDPFAKFH
;
A
#
# COMPACT_ATOMS: atom_id res chain seq x y z
N MET A 1 -12.07 -14.57 24.44
CA MET A 1 -11.04 -14.14 23.50
C MET A 1 -10.59 -12.73 23.84
N PRO A 2 -9.29 -12.48 23.89
CA PRO A 2 -8.83 -11.12 24.06
C PRO A 2 -9.26 -10.25 22.87
N ARG A 3 -9.63 -9.02 23.14
CA ARG A 3 -9.96 -8.06 22.10
C ARG A 3 -8.74 -7.83 21.17
N PRO A 4 -8.93 -7.80 19.85
CA PRO A 4 -7.84 -7.44 18.97
C PRO A 4 -7.34 -6.02 19.29
N ARG A 5 -6.04 -5.82 19.16
CA ARG A 5 -5.46 -4.50 19.40
C ARG A 5 -5.98 -3.50 18.37
N THR A 6 -6.32 -2.31 18.81
CA THR A 6 -6.71 -1.21 17.92
C THR A 6 -5.55 -0.85 17.01
N PRO A 7 -5.73 -0.84 15.68
CA PRO A 7 -4.68 -0.37 14.77
C PRO A 7 -4.25 1.05 15.10
N LEU A 8 -2.97 1.37 14.92
CA LEU A 8 -2.43 2.69 15.23
C LEU A 8 -3.14 3.81 14.44
N ALA A 9 -3.45 3.57 13.17
CA ALA A 9 -4.19 4.52 12.35
C ALA A 9 -5.55 4.85 12.95
N LYS A 10 -6.29 3.81 13.40
CA LYS A 10 -7.58 4.00 14.05
C LYS A 10 -7.44 4.72 15.39
N ALA A 11 -6.41 4.38 16.17
CA ALA A 11 -6.15 5.02 17.45
C ALA A 11 -5.83 6.51 17.29
N ARG A 12 -5.12 6.89 16.23
CA ARG A 12 -4.86 8.29 15.88
C ARG A 12 -6.15 9.02 15.50
N LEU A 13 -7.03 8.38 14.71
CA LEU A 13 -8.32 8.94 14.32
C LEU A 13 -9.24 9.19 15.52
N THR A 14 -9.27 8.27 16.47
CA THR A 14 -10.12 8.39 17.66
C THR A 14 -9.50 9.23 18.77
N GLY A 15 -8.25 9.66 18.62
CA GLY A 15 -7.51 10.40 19.62
C GLY A 15 -7.01 9.54 20.78
N GLU A 16 -7.18 8.22 20.75
CA GLU A 16 -6.70 7.31 21.81
C GLU A 16 -5.19 7.34 21.94
N ALA A 17 -4.46 7.45 20.82
CA ALA A 17 -3.01 7.53 20.80
C ALA A 17 -2.51 8.77 21.54
N ALA A 18 -3.23 9.90 21.43
CA ALA A 18 -2.90 11.14 22.12
C ALA A 18 -3.28 11.10 23.61
N LYS A 19 -4.38 10.43 23.94
CA LYS A 19 -4.85 10.31 25.33
C LYS A 19 -4.05 9.31 26.14
N ARG A 20 -3.56 8.26 25.51
CA ARG A 20 -2.81 7.17 26.17
C ARG A 20 -1.59 6.79 25.35
N PRO A 21 -0.58 7.66 25.23
CA PRO A 21 0.58 7.43 24.40
C PRO A 21 1.36 6.17 24.76
N GLU A 22 1.34 5.75 26.00
CA GLU A 22 2.05 4.57 26.49
C GLU A 22 1.53 3.27 25.84
N ARG A 23 0.22 3.18 25.57
CA ARG A 23 -0.39 2.01 24.94
C ARG A 23 0.01 1.84 23.48
N PHE A 24 0.40 2.91 22.82
CA PHE A 24 0.67 2.95 21.40
C PHE A 24 2.14 3.21 21.05
N ARG A 25 2.97 3.45 22.07
CA ARG A 25 4.40 3.73 21.89
C ARG A 25 5.12 2.65 21.10
N ASP A 26 4.91 1.38 21.45
CA ASP A 26 5.57 0.25 20.82
C ASP A 26 5.00 -0.07 19.44
N ARG A 27 3.81 0.42 19.11
CA ARG A 27 3.15 0.19 17.83
C ARG A 27 3.62 1.16 16.73
N ALA A 28 4.08 2.34 17.09
CA ALA A 28 4.60 3.32 16.15
C ALA A 28 5.95 2.86 15.56
N ASN A 29 6.74 2.15 16.35
CA ASN A 29 8.09 1.76 16.00
C ASN A 29 8.22 0.60 15.01
N PRO A 30 7.45 -0.50 15.11
CA PRO A 30 7.61 -1.61 14.17
C PRO A 30 7.24 -1.24 12.74
N ALA A 31 6.25 -0.38 12.55
CA ALA A 31 5.77 0.03 11.23
C ALA A 31 6.76 0.94 10.50
N THR A 32 7.55 1.71 11.22
CA THR A 32 8.53 2.64 10.64
C THR A 32 9.91 2.04 10.45
N LYS A 33 10.14 0.85 11.00
CA LYS A 33 11.42 0.16 10.97
C LYS A 33 11.46 -1.04 10.03
N GLY A 34 10.39 -1.29 9.30
CA GLY A 34 10.36 -2.32 8.28
C GLY A 34 11.41 -2.02 7.21
N LYS A 35 12.09 -3.05 6.76
CA LYS A 35 13.04 -2.93 5.67
C LYS A 35 12.29 -2.63 4.37
N PRO A 36 12.81 -1.74 3.52
CA PRO A 36 12.21 -1.51 2.22
C PRO A 36 12.22 -2.78 1.38
N VAL A 37 11.34 -2.83 0.37
CA VAL A 37 11.21 -4.01 -0.49
C VAL A 37 12.49 -4.37 -1.25
N GLY A 38 13.42 -3.44 -1.39
CA GLY A 38 14.66 -3.67 -2.11
C GLY A 38 14.49 -3.74 -3.62
N ASP A 39 15.49 -4.31 -4.29
CA ASP A 39 15.52 -4.42 -5.74
C ASP A 39 14.56 -5.49 -6.27
N PRO A 40 14.10 -5.36 -7.52
CA PRO A 40 13.28 -6.39 -8.14
C PRO A 40 14.03 -7.69 -8.31
N PRO A 41 13.32 -8.84 -8.29
CA PRO A 41 13.94 -10.14 -8.57
C PRO A 41 14.66 -10.15 -9.91
N ALA A 42 15.80 -10.81 -9.97
CA ALA A 42 16.64 -10.85 -11.18
C ALA A 42 15.97 -11.50 -12.39
N TYR A 43 15.03 -12.42 -12.14
CA TYR A 43 14.33 -13.13 -13.22
C TYR A 43 13.32 -12.27 -13.98
N MET A 44 12.90 -11.14 -13.41
CA MET A 44 11.92 -10.26 -14.04
C MET A 44 12.47 -9.65 -15.33
N ASP A 45 11.59 -9.47 -16.30
CA ASP A 45 11.93 -8.75 -17.50
C ASP A 45 12.02 -7.25 -17.26
N ARG A 46 12.40 -6.50 -18.28
CA ARG A 46 12.59 -5.05 -18.20
C ARG A 46 11.33 -4.30 -17.74
N GLU A 47 10.18 -4.66 -18.30
CA GLU A 47 8.93 -3.97 -18.00
C GLU A 47 8.47 -4.26 -16.56
N ALA A 48 8.57 -5.49 -16.13
CA ALA A 48 8.23 -5.86 -14.75
C ALA A 48 9.15 -5.18 -13.74
N LYS A 49 10.44 -5.11 -14.01
CA LYS A 49 11.40 -4.39 -13.16
C LYS A 49 11.07 -2.90 -13.08
N ALA A 50 10.69 -2.30 -14.21
CA ALA A 50 10.30 -0.89 -14.25
C ALA A 50 9.07 -0.63 -13.38
N VAL A 51 8.06 -1.49 -13.46
CA VAL A 51 6.86 -1.38 -12.61
C VAL A 51 7.21 -1.56 -11.13
N TRP A 52 8.05 -2.54 -10.82
CA TRP A 52 8.50 -2.76 -9.44
C TRP A 52 9.12 -1.48 -8.86
N ARG A 53 10.07 -0.89 -9.57
CA ARG A 53 10.75 0.33 -9.11
C ARG A 53 9.80 1.52 -8.97
N GLU A 54 8.87 1.65 -9.90
CA GLU A 54 7.86 2.69 -9.88
C GLU A 54 6.94 2.54 -8.65
N LEU A 55 6.42 1.34 -8.41
CA LEU A 55 5.56 1.07 -7.26
C LEU A 55 6.31 1.21 -5.94
N ALA A 56 7.53 0.70 -5.86
CA ALA A 56 8.35 0.82 -4.65
C ALA A 56 8.62 2.29 -4.30
N ARG A 57 8.80 3.13 -5.30
CA ARG A 57 8.99 4.57 -5.10
C ARG A 57 7.70 5.28 -4.69
N LYS A 58 6.59 4.97 -5.36
CA LYS A 58 5.30 5.63 -5.12
C LYS A 58 4.64 5.16 -3.82
N LEU A 59 4.79 3.90 -3.50
CA LEU A 59 4.22 3.28 -2.31
C LEU A 59 5.30 3.14 -1.24
N GLY A 60 5.67 4.25 -0.64
CA GLY A 60 6.78 4.28 0.32
C GLY A 60 6.55 3.48 1.60
N TRP A 61 5.31 2.99 1.83
CA TRP A 61 4.98 2.16 2.97
C TRP A 61 5.23 0.67 2.76
N LEU A 62 5.61 0.24 1.54
CA LEU A 62 5.89 -1.16 1.25
C LEU A 62 7.17 -1.63 1.95
N GLU A 63 7.07 -2.79 2.56
CA GLU A 63 8.16 -3.42 3.30
C GLU A 63 8.55 -4.75 2.67
N VAL A 64 9.61 -5.34 3.15
CA VAL A 64 10.11 -6.63 2.65
C VAL A 64 9.05 -7.73 2.67
N GLU A 65 8.09 -7.66 3.60
CA GLU A 65 6.98 -8.62 3.70
C GLU A 65 5.99 -8.49 2.55
N ASP A 66 5.97 -7.35 1.88
CA ASP A 66 5.08 -7.08 0.76
C ASP A 66 5.69 -7.50 -0.59
N ARG A 67 6.89 -8.07 -0.59
CA ARG A 67 7.61 -8.41 -1.83
C ARG A 67 6.81 -9.31 -2.77
N LEU A 68 6.15 -10.35 -2.26
CA LEU A 68 5.37 -11.26 -3.09
C LEU A 68 4.15 -10.59 -3.72
N ALA A 69 3.49 -9.71 -2.96
CA ALA A 69 2.37 -8.92 -3.49
C ALA A 69 2.85 -7.93 -4.55
N LEU A 70 3.97 -7.26 -4.30
CA LEU A 70 4.59 -6.35 -5.27
C LEU A 70 5.05 -7.09 -6.53
N GLU A 71 5.61 -8.28 -6.37
CA GLU A 71 6.02 -9.15 -7.48
C GLU A 71 4.83 -9.49 -8.38
N SER A 72 3.72 -9.90 -7.79
CA SER A 72 2.47 -10.19 -8.51
C SER A 72 1.99 -8.98 -9.31
N ALA A 73 1.97 -7.80 -8.69
CA ALA A 73 1.55 -6.57 -9.36
C ALA A 73 2.52 -6.16 -10.47
N ALA A 74 3.81 -6.28 -10.24
CA ALA A 74 4.83 -5.94 -11.22
C ALA A 74 4.80 -6.87 -12.44
N LEU A 75 4.60 -8.17 -12.24
CA LEU A 75 4.48 -9.13 -13.32
C LEU A 75 3.24 -8.86 -14.18
N ALA A 76 2.08 -8.64 -13.55
CA ALA A 76 0.84 -8.38 -14.28
C ALA A 76 0.92 -7.06 -15.05
N ALA A 77 1.31 -5.98 -14.40
CA ALA A 77 1.41 -4.67 -15.05
C ALA A 77 2.51 -4.62 -16.10
N GLY A 78 3.62 -5.30 -15.86
CA GLY A 78 4.71 -5.41 -16.83
C GLY A 78 4.28 -6.13 -18.08
N GLN A 79 3.52 -7.21 -17.94
CA GLN A 79 2.98 -7.95 -19.07
C GLN A 79 1.97 -7.12 -19.88
N VAL A 80 1.11 -6.35 -19.21
CA VAL A 80 0.20 -5.42 -19.88
C VAL A 80 0.99 -4.43 -20.74
N ARG A 81 2.05 -3.83 -20.21
CA ARG A 81 2.89 -2.89 -20.95
C ARG A 81 3.58 -3.54 -22.13
N THR A 82 4.12 -4.75 -21.94
CA THR A 82 4.79 -5.50 -23.00
C THR A 82 3.83 -5.80 -24.16
N LEU A 83 2.65 -6.31 -23.86
CA LEU A 83 1.64 -6.61 -24.87
C LEU A 83 1.17 -5.37 -25.61
N HIS A 84 0.90 -4.31 -24.87
CA HIS A 84 0.44 -3.05 -25.47
C HIS A 84 1.48 -2.44 -26.40
N LYS A 85 2.76 -2.42 -25.98
CA LYS A 85 3.86 -1.91 -26.81
C LYS A 85 4.08 -2.74 -28.07
N ALA A 86 3.81 -4.05 -27.99
CA ALA A 86 3.90 -4.95 -29.13
C ALA A 86 2.69 -4.87 -30.07
N GLY A 87 1.67 -4.07 -29.74
CA GLY A 87 0.43 -4.00 -30.51
C GLY A 87 -0.46 -5.21 -30.33
N GLU A 88 -0.21 -6.03 -29.32
CA GLU A 88 -0.99 -7.22 -29.03
C GLU A 88 -2.17 -6.92 -28.12
N VAL A 89 -3.18 -7.78 -28.17
CA VAL A 89 -4.39 -7.61 -27.38
C VAL A 89 -4.11 -7.87 -25.90
N VAL A 90 -4.47 -6.93 -25.05
CA VAL A 90 -4.46 -7.12 -23.61
C VAL A 90 -5.84 -7.65 -23.20
N THR A 91 -5.88 -8.85 -22.62
CA THR A 91 -7.14 -9.47 -22.22
C THR A 91 -7.77 -8.79 -21.02
N GLY A 92 -9.09 -8.86 -20.90
CA GLY A 92 -9.80 -8.36 -19.71
C GLY A 92 -9.37 -9.10 -18.44
N ALA A 93 -9.07 -10.41 -18.56
CA ALA A 93 -8.58 -11.21 -17.43
C ALA A 93 -7.25 -10.68 -16.89
N LEU A 94 -6.31 -10.32 -17.78
CA LEU A 94 -5.02 -9.76 -17.38
C LEU A 94 -5.18 -8.39 -16.73
N LEU A 95 -6.04 -7.53 -17.28
CA LEU A 95 -6.34 -6.22 -16.69
C LEU A 95 -6.99 -6.36 -15.31
N SER A 96 -7.92 -7.30 -15.16
CA SER A 96 -8.54 -7.59 -13.86
C SER A 96 -7.51 -8.09 -12.85
N ALA A 97 -6.62 -8.98 -13.25
CA ALA A 97 -5.55 -9.48 -12.39
C ALA A 97 -4.62 -8.35 -11.95
N MET A 98 -4.26 -7.47 -12.86
CA MET A 98 -3.45 -6.28 -12.56
C MET A 98 -4.16 -5.39 -11.52
N ASN A 99 -5.44 -5.09 -11.74
CA ASN A 99 -6.20 -4.21 -10.84
C ASN A 99 -6.36 -4.83 -9.45
N VAL A 100 -6.59 -6.13 -9.37
CA VAL A 100 -6.67 -6.85 -8.08
C VAL A 100 -5.33 -6.78 -7.35
N ALA A 101 -4.24 -7.04 -8.05
CA ALA A 101 -2.91 -7.00 -7.45
C ALA A 101 -2.54 -5.59 -6.96
N LEU A 102 -2.84 -4.57 -7.75
CA LEU A 102 -2.61 -3.18 -7.35
C LEU A 102 -3.48 -2.78 -6.15
N GLY A 103 -4.73 -3.24 -6.12
CA GLY A 103 -5.63 -3.01 -4.99
C GLY A 103 -5.10 -3.60 -3.69
N LYS A 104 -4.51 -4.78 -3.73
CA LYS A 104 -3.90 -5.42 -2.56
C LYS A 104 -2.72 -4.63 -1.99
N LEU A 105 -2.03 -3.88 -2.83
CA LEU A 105 -0.94 -3.01 -2.37
C LEU A 105 -1.42 -1.64 -1.87
N GLY A 106 -2.72 -1.34 -2.00
CA GLY A 106 -3.25 -0.03 -1.70
C GLY A 106 -2.94 1.02 -2.77
N ALA A 107 -2.63 0.59 -3.99
CA ALA A 107 -2.24 1.48 -5.09
C ALA A 107 -3.44 2.03 -5.87
N SER A 108 -4.66 1.51 -5.66
CA SER A 108 -5.84 2.03 -6.31
C SER A 108 -6.25 3.39 -5.73
N PRO A 109 -6.96 4.24 -6.50
CA PRO A 109 -7.44 5.52 -5.97
C PRO A 109 -8.32 5.37 -4.74
N ALA A 110 -9.18 4.35 -4.69
CA ALA A 110 -10.03 4.07 -3.53
C ALA A 110 -9.21 3.68 -2.30
N ASP A 111 -8.19 2.85 -2.48
CA ASP A 111 -7.32 2.40 -1.39
C ASP A 111 -6.41 3.52 -0.90
N ARG A 112 -5.94 4.38 -1.81
CA ARG A 112 -5.18 5.58 -1.43
C ARG A 112 -6.03 6.55 -0.62
N SER A 113 -7.30 6.70 -0.96
CA SER A 113 -8.23 7.50 -0.18
C SER A 113 -8.35 6.99 1.25
N LYS A 114 -8.39 5.68 1.44
CA LYS A 114 -8.44 5.08 2.78
C LYS A 114 -7.17 5.35 3.58
N VAL A 115 -6.00 5.35 2.92
CA VAL A 115 -4.72 5.63 3.57
C VAL A 115 -4.58 7.11 3.89
N HIS A 116 -4.95 8.00 2.96
CA HIS A 116 -4.85 9.45 3.15
C HIS A 116 -5.92 10.01 4.10
N VAL A 117 -7.10 9.43 4.14
CA VAL A 117 -8.16 9.80 5.08
C VAL A 117 -7.68 9.70 6.52
N THR A 118 -6.71 8.85 6.81
CA THR A 118 -6.16 8.75 8.16
C THR A 118 -5.26 9.93 8.54
N ASP A 119 -4.65 10.59 7.56
CA ASP A 119 -3.75 11.71 7.83
C ASP A 119 -4.45 13.07 7.71
N ASP A 120 -5.40 13.20 6.77
CA ASP A 120 -6.08 14.47 6.50
C ASP A 120 -7.35 14.68 7.34
N ASP A 121 -7.99 13.61 7.79
CA ASP A 121 -9.23 13.72 8.56
C ASP A 121 -9.02 14.30 9.98
N GLU A 122 -7.83 14.23 10.53
CA GLU A 122 -7.53 14.92 11.78
C GLU A 122 -7.57 16.45 11.62
N ALA A 123 -7.32 16.95 10.41
CA ALA A 123 -7.30 18.39 10.15
C ALA A 123 -8.67 18.94 9.72
N ASP A 124 -9.53 18.12 9.08
CA ASP A 124 -10.76 18.57 8.42
C ASP A 124 -12.04 17.90 8.93
N ASP A 125 -11.99 17.19 10.06
CA ASP A 125 -13.21 16.62 10.62
C ASP A 125 -14.12 17.74 11.14
N PRO A 126 -15.28 17.99 10.50
CA PRO A 126 -16.21 19.03 10.94
C PRO A 126 -16.79 18.74 12.33
N PHE A 127 -16.70 17.50 12.80
CA PHE A 127 -17.15 17.11 14.12
C PHE A 127 -16.08 17.28 15.21
N ALA A 128 -14.83 17.48 14.84
CA ALA A 128 -13.76 17.76 15.79
C ALA A 128 -14.01 19.05 16.59
N LYS A 129 -14.79 19.98 16.03
CA LYS A 129 -15.17 21.24 16.67
C LYS A 129 -16.18 21.06 17.80
N PHE A 130 -16.80 19.89 17.92
CA PHE A 130 -17.81 19.61 18.93
C PHE A 130 -17.31 18.72 20.07
N HIS A 131 -16.04 18.45 20.10
CA HIS A 131 -15.38 17.66 21.16
C HIS A 131 -14.45 18.54 22.02
#